data_101015713a94161b75cc1295f8590803
#
_entry.id   101015713a94161b75cc1295f8590803
#
_cell.length_a   1.000
_cell.length_b   1.000
_cell.length_c   1.000
_cell.angle_alpha   90.00
_cell.angle_beta   90.00
_cell.angle_gamma   90.00
#
_symmetry.space_group_name_H-M   'P 1'
#
loop_
_entity.id
_entity.type
_entity.pdbx_description
1 polymer ?
#
loop_
_entity_poly.entity_id
_entity_poly.type
_entity_poly.pdbx_seq_one_letter_code
_entity_poly.pdbx_strand_id
1 'polypeptide(L)'
;MQGIFQGESKMAEIIRGKGVISGIAMGKIMLAGQNLDGYLVNYEPEDKETEKKKAQDALTAVAEILRESIEKLKSKDMKEQAAIMEAHRMMVQDPMMADNIMAKIEELGNAPQAVLKAAEEQAVMFEQMEDEYFAARAVDLRDVGKRVAKYILGVKEPELGDEKVILCGREIEPSVIAGMETEKIAGVLLGSGSTTAHAVIIAKARAIPTIVGLNKEDRIDRIADGDHVIMDGERGEIVVNPASEDIASYDEKIKKQKELAAHYAALKDLPAVTTDGVKVDLMANIGTHMDVDNALNYGAEGVGLFRSEFVFMGRQEIPTEEDQFKAYKEAIEKCKGKLCVIRTMDIGGDKPLPYLNIPEEENPFLGYRAVRISLQRRDLFLPQLKAILRAGVYGKAAIMIPMIINVAEFKKVKEFIEEAKIELAHEGKAYSDDVQVGIMVETPAAAIMTPVLAKYVDFFSIGTNDLVQYTLEVDRGNANISYLYNHFNPAVLRLVQRTISSARENGIWAGMCGEMASDPNAAVLLMAMGISELSMSAPSIPRVKEKIRSISSVKAKEILADVMAMEDGDDIRNYLQKILG
;
A
#
# COMPACT_ATOMS: atom_id res chain seq x y z
N MET A 1 -53.56 29.35 11.29
CA MET A 1 -52.25 29.90 10.85
C MET A 1 -51.30 28.73 10.64
N GLN A 2 -51.10 28.38 9.39
CA GLN A 2 -50.20 27.33 8.96
C GLN A 2 -48.77 27.88 9.00
N GLY A 3 -47.94 27.35 9.87
CA GLY A 3 -46.49 27.57 9.86
C GLY A 3 -45.83 26.56 8.92
N ILE A 4 -45.49 27.03 7.73
CA ILE A 4 -44.65 26.29 6.76
C ILE A 4 -43.24 26.34 7.30
N PHE A 5 -42.73 25.20 7.78
CA PHE A 5 -41.28 24.99 7.93
C PHE A 5 -40.69 24.87 6.51
N GLN A 6 -40.16 25.98 6.01
CA GLN A 6 -39.21 25.96 4.90
C GLN A 6 -37.91 25.40 5.44
N GLY A 7 -37.60 24.17 5.08
CA GLY A 7 -36.24 23.64 5.23
C GLY A 7 -35.31 24.49 4.36
N GLU A 8 -34.43 25.24 4.99
CA GLU A 8 -33.33 25.89 4.29
C GLU A 8 -32.49 24.80 3.57
N SER A 9 -32.52 24.85 2.25
CA SER A 9 -31.62 24.05 1.43
C SER A 9 -30.20 24.50 1.77
N LYS A 10 -29.45 23.70 2.54
CA LYS A 10 -28.03 23.94 2.74
C LYS A 10 -27.36 23.95 1.37
N MET A 11 -26.62 25.00 1.05
CA MET A 11 -25.83 25.05 -0.19
C MET A 11 -24.76 23.97 -0.16
N ALA A 12 -24.47 23.36 -1.32
CA ALA A 12 -23.40 22.38 -1.47
C ALA A 12 -22.05 22.97 -1.02
N GLU A 13 -21.39 22.31 -0.09
CA GLU A 13 -20.09 22.73 0.43
C GLU A 13 -19.02 21.73 -0.01
N ILE A 14 -17.89 22.24 -0.54
CA ILE A 14 -16.74 21.41 -0.92
C ILE A 14 -15.70 21.45 0.20
N ILE A 15 -15.43 20.30 0.78
CA ILE A 15 -14.39 20.08 1.78
C ILE A 15 -13.25 19.32 1.12
N ARG A 16 -12.00 19.62 1.49
CA ARG A 16 -10.81 18.94 0.96
C ARG A 16 -10.00 18.30 2.05
N GLY A 17 -9.62 17.03 1.82
CA GLY A 17 -8.72 16.25 2.63
C GLY A 17 -7.62 15.62 1.77
N LYS A 18 -6.90 14.68 2.35
CA LYS A 18 -5.91 13.86 1.63
C LYS A 18 -6.56 12.53 1.24
N GLY A 19 -6.69 12.28 -0.06
CA GLY A 19 -7.11 10.97 -0.55
C GLY A 19 -6.02 9.91 -0.28
N VAL A 20 -6.44 8.77 0.25
CA VAL A 20 -5.55 7.65 0.60
C VAL A 20 -5.93 6.39 -0.18
N ILE A 21 -7.21 6.19 -0.39
CA ILE A 21 -7.73 5.08 -1.20
C ILE A 21 -8.65 5.70 -2.25
N SER A 22 -8.30 5.48 -3.51
CA SER A 22 -9.02 6.01 -4.66
C SER A 22 -10.42 5.39 -4.78
N GLY A 23 -11.32 6.13 -5.40
CA GLY A 23 -12.69 5.72 -5.68
C GLY A 23 -13.67 6.84 -5.40
N ILE A 24 -14.82 6.81 -6.10
CA ILE A 24 -15.93 7.73 -5.85
C ILE A 24 -16.99 6.97 -5.08
N ALA A 25 -17.44 7.56 -3.97
CA ALA A 25 -18.55 7.02 -3.19
C ALA A 25 -19.61 8.10 -2.94
N MET A 26 -20.85 7.67 -2.94
CA MET A 26 -22.01 8.49 -2.58
C MET A 26 -22.85 7.78 -1.53
N GLY A 27 -23.28 8.49 -0.52
CA GLY A 27 -24.08 7.92 0.56
C GLY A 27 -24.42 8.94 1.64
N LYS A 28 -25.15 8.47 2.63
CA LYS A 28 -25.40 9.23 3.86
C LYS A 28 -24.22 9.08 4.80
N ILE A 29 -23.90 10.15 5.50
CA ILE A 29 -22.94 10.13 6.59
C ILE A 29 -23.51 9.34 7.76
N MET A 30 -22.69 8.47 8.30
CA MET A 30 -22.86 7.88 9.61
C MET A 30 -21.65 8.28 10.47
N LEU A 31 -21.91 9.08 11.50
CA LEU A 31 -20.86 9.48 12.42
C LEU A 31 -20.42 8.27 13.26
N ALA A 32 -19.16 7.91 13.14
CA ALA A 32 -18.50 6.88 13.92
C ALA A 32 -17.55 7.53 14.93
N GLY A 33 -17.37 6.90 16.10
CA GLY A 33 -16.52 7.47 17.14
C GLY A 33 -17.21 8.63 17.86
N GLN A 34 -18.44 8.41 18.33
CA GLN A 34 -19.15 9.42 19.13
C GLN A 34 -18.32 9.84 20.33
N ASN A 35 -18.11 11.16 20.47
CA ASN A 35 -17.48 11.72 21.66
C ASN A 35 -18.40 11.46 22.87
N LEU A 36 -17.86 10.76 23.85
CA LEU A 36 -18.60 10.42 25.07
C LEU A 36 -18.68 11.60 26.07
N ASP A 37 -17.99 12.70 25.85
CA ASP A 37 -17.90 13.82 26.80
C ASP A 37 -19.28 14.36 27.20
N GLY A 38 -20.17 14.55 26.22
CA GLY A 38 -21.53 15.02 26.48
C GLY A 38 -22.37 14.04 27.31
N TYR A 39 -22.15 12.75 27.12
CA TYR A 39 -22.84 11.71 27.92
C TYR A 39 -22.23 11.59 29.31
N LEU A 40 -20.91 11.72 29.43
CA LEU A 40 -20.20 11.67 30.71
C LEU A 40 -20.54 12.86 31.61
N VAL A 41 -20.68 14.06 31.04
CA VAL A 41 -21.08 15.27 31.77
C VAL A 41 -22.49 15.16 32.31
N ASN A 42 -23.40 14.51 31.58
CA ASN A 42 -24.81 14.34 31.94
C ASN A 42 -25.09 13.06 32.73
N TYR A 43 -24.09 12.24 33.00
CA TYR A 43 -24.24 11.01 33.77
C TYR A 43 -24.31 11.32 35.24
N GLU A 44 -25.44 10.97 35.89
CA GLU A 44 -25.63 11.09 37.32
C GLU A 44 -25.31 9.76 38.00
N PRO A 45 -24.14 9.65 38.68
CA PRO A 45 -23.76 8.40 39.36
C PRO A 45 -24.66 8.16 40.60
N GLU A 46 -24.92 6.89 40.85
CA GLU A 46 -25.61 6.44 42.05
C GLU A 46 -24.60 6.07 43.18
N ASP A 47 -25.00 5.25 44.14
CA ASP A 47 -24.06 4.77 45.14
C ASP A 47 -23.03 3.79 44.52
N LYS A 48 -21.87 3.66 45.18
CA LYS A 48 -20.75 2.89 44.65
C LYS A 48 -21.08 1.42 44.39
N GLU A 49 -21.96 0.80 45.17
CA GLU A 49 -22.32 -0.60 44.98
C GLU A 49 -23.21 -0.77 43.74
N THR A 50 -24.10 0.21 43.49
CA THR A 50 -24.88 0.28 42.26
C THR A 50 -23.99 0.50 41.04
N GLU A 51 -23.02 1.42 41.13
CA GLU A 51 -22.05 1.67 40.04
C GLU A 51 -21.17 0.45 39.74
N LYS A 52 -20.72 -0.28 40.75
CA LYS A 52 -19.99 -1.56 40.55
C LYS A 52 -20.87 -2.60 39.84
N LYS A 53 -22.14 -2.70 40.24
CA LYS A 53 -23.06 -3.62 39.59
C LYS A 53 -23.29 -3.25 38.13
N LYS A 54 -23.47 -1.95 37.82
CA LYS A 54 -23.61 -1.46 36.42
C LYS A 54 -22.39 -1.84 35.57
N ALA A 55 -21.18 -1.67 36.10
CA ALA A 55 -19.96 -2.05 35.42
C ALA A 55 -19.86 -3.56 35.19
N GLN A 56 -20.18 -4.37 36.19
CA GLN A 56 -20.18 -5.84 36.09
C GLN A 56 -21.21 -6.35 35.06
N ASP A 57 -22.42 -5.79 35.10
CA ASP A 57 -23.47 -6.10 34.14
C ASP A 57 -23.07 -5.71 32.72
N ALA A 58 -22.40 -4.54 32.56
CA ALA A 58 -21.90 -4.08 31.27
C ALA A 58 -20.79 -4.97 30.71
N LEU A 59 -19.81 -5.38 31.53
CA LEU A 59 -18.76 -6.32 31.11
C LEU A 59 -19.38 -7.64 30.61
N THR A 60 -20.35 -8.16 31.34
CA THR A 60 -21.04 -9.40 30.96
C THR A 60 -21.81 -9.24 29.65
N ALA A 61 -22.56 -8.16 29.50
CA ALA A 61 -23.36 -7.89 28.31
C ALA A 61 -22.50 -7.65 27.07
N VAL A 62 -21.41 -6.86 27.21
CA VAL A 62 -20.48 -6.58 26.10
C VAL A 62 -19.76 -7.87 25.65
N ALA A 63 -19.37 -8.75 26.59
CA ALA A 63 -18.79 -10.04 26.25
C ALA A 63 -19.75 -10.93 25.43
N GLU A 64 -21.06 -10.87 25.75
CA GLU A 64 -22.09 -11.62 25.02
C GLU A 64 -22.33 -11.02 23.62
N ILE A 65 -22.42 -9.69 23.50
CA ILE A 65 -22.55 -8.99 22.21
C ILE A 65 -21.36 -9.35 21.30
N LEU A 66 -20.15 -9.37 21.86
CA LEU A 66 -18.95 -9.77 21.10
C LEU A 66 -19.02 -11.24 20.67
N ARG A 67 -19.51 -12.15 21.52
CA ARG A 67 -19.69 -13.56 21.19
C ARG A 67 -20.62 -13.73 19.99
N GLU A 68 -21.77 -13.06 20.00
CA GLU A 68 -22.75 -13.12 18.90
C GLU A 68 -22.13 -12.57 17.60
N SER A 69 -21.38 -11.45 17.70
CA SER A 69 -20.67 -10.87 16.56
C SER A 69 -19.63 -11.81 15.97
N ILE A 70 -18.86 -12.52 16.82
CA ILE A 70 -17.88 -13.52 16.40
C ILE A 70 -18.56 -14.69 15.67
N GLU A 71 -19.66 -15.22 16.18
CA GLU A 71 -20.40 -16.30 15.53
C GLU A 71 -20.91 -15.87 14.15
N LYS A 72 -21.45 -14.64 14.04
CA LYS A 72 -21.90 -14.07 12.78
C LYS A 72 -20.76 -13.88 11.77
N LEU A 73 -19.59 -13.41 12.22
CA LEU A 73 -18.41 -13.25 11.37
C LEU A 73 -17.85 -14.61 10.90
N LYS A 74 -17.78 -15.59 11.80
CA LYS A 74 -17.36 -16.96 11.47
C LYS A 74 -18.30 -17.62 10.45
N SER A 75 -19.61 -17.40 10.56
CA SER A 75 -20.59 -17.94 9.60
C SER A 75 -20.43 -17.38 8.18
N LYS A 76 -19.80 -16.20 8.06
CA LYS A 76 -19.50 -15.51 6.80
C LYS A 76 -18.06 -15.73 6.32
N ASP A 77 -17.31 -16.67 6.90
CA ASP A 77 -15.89 -16.98 6.66
C ASP A 77 -14.92 -15.78 6.85
N MET A 78 -15.31 -14.81 7.68
CA MET A 78 -14.53 -13.62 8.03
C MET A 78 -13.61 -13.90 9.23
N LYS A 79 -12.61 -14.76 9.04
CA LYS A 79 -11.77 -15.33 10.12
C LYS A 79 -10.91 -14.30 10.84
N GLU A 80 -10.30 -13.38 10.09
CA GLU A 80 -9.43 -12.33 10.66
C GLU A 80 -10.22 -11.37 11.55
N GLN A 81 -11.41 -10.95 11.09
CA GLN A 81 -12.29 -10.07 11.84
C GLN A 81 -12.83 -10.77 13.09
N ALA A 82 -13.18 -12.04 12.97
CA ALA A 82 -13.58 -12.85 14.10
C ALA A 82 -12.46 -12.98 15.14
N ALA A 83 -11.19 -13.06 14.71
CA ALA A 83 -10.04 -13.13 15.62
C ALA A 83 -9.83 -11.80 16.40
N ILE A 84 -10.03 -10.65 15.77
CA ILE A 84 -9.99 -9.33 16.44
C ILE A 84 -11.07 -9.24 17.50
N MET A 85 -12.32 -9.60 17.16
CA MET A 85 -13.43 -9.58 18.12
C MET A 85 -13.22 -10.60 19.26
N GLU A 86 -12.60 -11.74 19.00
CA GLU A 86 -12.24 -12.73 20.02
C GLU A 86 -11.21 -12.16 21.01
N ALA A 87 -10.21 -11.41 20.52
CA ALA A 87 -9.24 -10.72 21.37
C ALA A 87 -9.92 -9.68 22.27
N HIS A 88 -10.84 -8.88 21.73
CA HIS A 88 -11.64 -7.92 22.51
C HIS A 88 -12.49 -8.63 23.57
N ARG A 89 -13.12 -9.74 23.21
CA ARG A 89 -13.91 -10.55 24.16
C ARG A 89 -13.05 -11.07 25.32
N MET A 90 -11.84 -11.55 25.02
CA MET A 90 -10.90 -11.99 26.07
C MET A 90 -10.50 -10.84 27.00
N MET A 91 -10.27 -9.62 26.47
CA MET A 91 -9.96 -8.45 27.30
C MET A 91 -11.11 -8.04 28.21
N VAL A 92 -12.36 -8.04 27.69
CA VAL A 92 -13.56 -7.77 28.51
C VAL A 92 -13.74 -8.78 29.65
N GLN A 93 -13.33 -10.02 29.43
CA GLN A 93 -13.44 -11.13 30.40
C GLN A 93 -12.20 -11.27 31.29
N ASP A 94 -11.19 -10.40 31.13
CA ASP A 94 -9.98 -10.45 31.94
C ASP A 94 -10.29 -10.02 33.40
N PRO A 95 -10.05 -10.89 34.39
CA PRO A 95 -10.24 -10.56 35.78
C PRO A 95 -9.48 -9.32 36.24
N MET A 96 -8.27 -9.11 35.71
CA MET A 96 -7.44 -7.93 36.05
C MET A 96 -8.12 -6.64 35.58
N MET A 97 -8.73 -6.62 34.40
CA MET A 97 -9.48 -5.47 33.91
C MET A 97 -10.68 -5.19 34.81
N ALA A 98 -11.42 -6.22 35.18
CA ALA A 98 -12.57 -6.09 36.08
C ALA A 98 -12.15 -5.54 37.46
N ASP A 99 -11.09 -6.09 38.07
CA ASP A 99 -10.58 -5.64 39.36
C ASP A 99 -10.12 -4.17 39.32
N ASN A 100 -9.42 -3.76 38.25
CA ASN A 100 -8.99 -2.38 38.05
C ASN A 100 -10.20 -1.43 37.93
N ILE A 101 -11.22 -1.81 37.19
CA ILE A 101 -12.48 -1.04 37.09
C ILE A 101 -13.13 -0.90 38.45
N MET A 102 -13.25 -1.97 39.22
CA MET A 102 -13.86 -1.93 40.57
C MET A 102 -13.07 -1.01 41.51
N ALA A 103 -11.74 -1.07 41.47
CA ALA A 103 -10.88 -0.18 42.25
C ALA A 103 -11.06 1.31 41.85
N LYS A 104 -11.20 1.59 40.54
CA LYS A 104 -11.47 2.94 40.07
C LYS A 104 -12.87 3.45 40.42
N ILE A 105 -13.87 2.59 40.51
CA ILE A 105 -15.20 2.96 41.00
C ILE A 105 -15.13 3.34 42.49
N GLU A 106 -14.34 2.64 43.29
CA GLU A 106 -14.10 3.05 44.68
C GLU A 106 -13.45 4.45 44.80
N GLU A 107 -12.56 4.79 43.87
CA GLU A 107 -11.90 6.10 43.81
C GLU A 107 -12.85 7.21 43.30
N LEU A 108 -13.56 6.99 42.19
CA LEU A 108 -14.28 8.01 41.43
C LEU A 108 -15.78 8.06 41.69
N GLY A 109 -16.38 6.95 42.16
CA GLY A 109 -17.82 6.83 42.35
C GLY A 109 -18.64 6.92 41.04
N ASN A 110 -18.04 6.67 39.88
CA ASN A 110 -18.66 6.88 38.57
C ASN A 110 -18.20 5.75 37.62
N ALA A 111 -19.08 4.85 37.26
CA ALA A 111 -18.74 3.65 36.51
C ALA A 111 -18.21 3.95 35.10
N PRO A 112 -18.84 4.77 34.24
CA PRO A 112 -18.32 5.09 32.92
C PRO A 112 -16.90 5.68 32.94
N GLN A 113 -16.66 6.65 33.85
CA GLN A 113 -15.34 7.27 33.98
C GLN A 113 -14.30 6.29 34.51
N ALA A 114 -14.68 5.42 35.45
CA ALA A 114 -13.81 4.40 36.01
C ALA A 114 -13.36 3.39 34.94
N VAL A 115 -14.27 2.95 34.08
CA VAL A 115 -13.99 2.06 32.96
C VAL A 115 -13.00 2.69 31.99
N LEU A 116 -13.24 3.92 31.56
CA LEU A 116 -12.34 4.63 30.62
C LEU A 116 -10.95 4.86 31.23
N LYS A 117 -10.89 5.23 32.52
CA LYS A 117 -9.62 5.47 33.20
C LYS A 117 -8.82 4.18 33.41
N ALA A 118 -9.48 3.09 33.80
CA ALA A 118 -8.84 1.78 33.96
C ALA A 118 -8.27 1.28 32.63
N ALA A 119 -9.03 1.40 31.54
CA ALA A 119 -8.58 1.02 30.20
C ALA A 119 -7.40 1.87 29.73
N GLU A 120 -7.42 3.20 29.98
CA GLU A 120 -6.32 4.11 29.62
C GLU A 120 -5.05 3.80 30.40
N GLU A 121 -5.13 3.61 31.73
CA GLU A 121 -3.97 3.26 32.55
C GLU A 121 -3.33 1.95 32.11
N GLN A 122 -4.11 0.95 31.76
CA GLN A 122 -3.63 -0.32 31.20
C GLN A 122 -3.00 -0.13 29.81
N ALA A 123 -3.61 0.68 28.95
CA ALA A 123 -3.10 0.99 27.61
C ALA A 123 -1.73 1.69 27.69
N VAL A 124 -1.60 2.70 28.56
CA VAL A 124 -0.32 3.40 28.79
C VAL A 124 0.77 2.46 29.30
N MET A 125 0.43 1.49 30.16
CA MET A 125 1.40 0.49 30.62
C MET A 125 1.89 -0.38 29.44
N PHE A 126 1.03 -0.73 28.49
CA PHE A 126 1.40 -1.52 27.32
C PHE A 126 2.24 -0.71 26.32
N GLU A 127 1.96 0.58 26.16
CA GLU A 127 2.77 1.47 25.33
C GLU A 127 4.20 1.65 25.87
N GLN A 128 4.38 1.59 27.20
CA GLN A 128 5.70 1.69 27.85
C GLN A 128 6.56 0.41 27.71
N MET A 129 6.01 -0.69 27.23
CA MET A 129 6.73 -1.96 27.06
C MET A 129 7.66 -2.02 25.85
N GLU A 130 7.77 -0.93 25.07
CA GLU A 130 8.65 -0.80 23.87
C GLU A 130 8.51 -1.93 22.83
N ASP A 131 7.37 -2.61 22.78
CA ASP A 131 7.06 -3.72 21.89
C ASP A 131 5.83 -3.38 21.03
N GLU A 132 5.97 -3.45 19.69
CA GLU A 132 4.88 -3.14 18.75
C GLU A 132 3.62 -3.99 18.98
N TYR A 133 3.78 -5.24 19.42
CA TYR A 133 2.64 -6.10 19.74
C TYR A 133 1.82 -5.54 20.91
N PHE A 134 2.49 -5.07 21.98
CA PHE A 134 1.81 -4.46 23.12
C PHE A 134 1.26 -3.07 22.79
N ALA A 135 1.95 -2.29 21.96
CA ALA A 135 1.44 -1.00 21.49
C ALA A 135 0.12 -1.16 20.68
N ALA A 136 0.03 -2.19 19.83
CA ALA A 136 -1.21 -2.52 19.14
C ALA A 136 -2.33 -2.91 20.14
N ARG A 137 -2.00 -3.67 21.19
CA ARG A 137 -2.95 -4.05 22.26
C ARG A 137 -3.44 -2.87 23.10
N ALA A 138 -2.62 -1.80 23.23
CA ALA A 138 -3.04 -0.57 23.89
C ALA A 138 -4.25 0.08 23.20
N VAL A 139 -4.26 0.08 21.85
CA VAL A 139 -5.39 0.56 21.06
C VAL A 139 -6.64 -0.28 21.30
N ASP A 140 -6.49 -1.60 21.32
CA ASP A 140 -7.59 -2.55 21.56
C ASP A 140 -8.20 -2.35 22.97
N LEU A 141 -7.37 -2.10 23.99
CA LEU A 141 -7.82 -1.85 25.37
C LEU A 141 -8.67 -0.56 25.45
N ARG A 142 -8.24 0.51 24.78
CA ARG A 142 -9.03 1.75 24.70
C ARG A 142 -10.37 1.54 24.01
N ASP A 143 -10.39 0.78 22.91
CA ASP A 143 -11.61 0.44 22.17
C ASP A 143 -12.59 -0.36 23.07
N VAL A 144 -12.09 -1.38 23.75
CA VAL A 144 -12.88 -2.19 24.70
C VAL A 144 -13.42 -1.31 25.83
N GLY A 145 -12.60 -0.45 26.44
CA GLY A 145 -13.02 0.47 27.49
C GLY A 145 -14.14 1.42 27.02
N LYS A 146 -14.00 2.01 25.83
CA LYS A 146 -15.05 2.85 25.22
C LYS A 146 -16.35 2.07 25.01
N ARG A 147 -16.28 0.83 24.54
CA ARG A 147 -17.45 -0.01 24.31
C ARG A 147 -18.22 -0.33 25.59
N VAL A 148 -17.51 -0.66 26.65
CA VAL A 148 -18.12 -0.90 27.97
C VAL A 148 -18.75 0.38 28.54
N ALA A 149 -18.04 1.52 28.43
CA ALA A 149 -18.56 2.81 28.86
C ALA A 149 -19.82 3.23 28.06
N LYS A 150 -19.82 3.04 26.73
CA LYS A 150 -21.00 3.27 25.87
C LYS A 150 -22.20 2.46 26.33
N TYR A 151 -21.98 1.18 26.68
CA TYR A 151 -23.05 0.33 27.18
C TYR A 151 -23.66 0.87 28.49
N ILE A 152 -22.82 1.27 29.46
CA ILE A 152 -23.29 1.86 30.73
C ILE A 152 -24.07 3.16 30.49
N LEU A 153 -23.60 3.98 29.57
CA LEU A 153 -24.22 5.26 29.21
C LEU A 153 -25.50 5.11 28.36
N GLY A 154 -25.84 3.89 27.94
CA GLY A 154 -27.00 3.62 27.08
C GLY A 154 -26.85 4.18 25.67
N VAL A 155 -25.62 4.44 25.22
CA VAL A 155 -25.30 4.91 23.88
C VAL A 155 -25.50 3.75 22.91
N LYS A 156 -26.51 3.82 22.07
CA LYS A 156 -26.78 2.81 21.05
C LYS A 156 -25.80 2.98 19.90
N GLU A 157 -25.18 1.88 19.48
CA GLU A 157 -24.49 1.87 18.20
C GLU A 157 -25.52 2.09 17.07
N PRO A 158 -25.23 2.94 16.07
CA PRO A 158 -26.18 3.18 14.99
C PRO A 158 -26.43 1.88 14.23
N GLU A 159 -27.69 1.48 14.15
CA GLU A 159 -28.11 0.34 13.33
C GLU A 159 -27.98 0.70 11.85
N LEU A 160 -27.18 -0.07 11.13
CA LEU A 160 -27.09 0.02 9.68
C LEU A 160 -28.41 -0.44 9.06
N GLY A 161 -29.10 0.49 8.42
CA GLY A 161 -30.18 0.15 7.48
C GLY A 161 -29.64 -0.64 6.28
N ASP A 162 -30.47 -0.83 5.26
CA ASP A 162 -30.07 -1.47 4.01
C ASP A 162 -29.27 -0.54 3.08
N GLU A 163 -29.21 0.75 3.38
CA GLU A 163 -28.50 1.75 2.59
C GLU A 163 -26.98 1.73 2.87
N LYS A 164 -26.19 2.01 1.83
CA LYS A 164 -24.75 2.20 1.97
C LYS A 164 -24.46 3.53 2.66
N VAL A 165 -23.54 3.51 3.62
CA VAL A 165 -23.14 4.69 4.41
C VAL A 165 -21.69 5.08 4.18
N ILE A 166 -21.38 6.34 4.37
CA ILE A 166 -20.02 6.86 4.47
C ILE A 166 -19.73 7.07 5.95
N LEU A 167 -18.78 6.32 6.48
CA LEU A 167 -18.33 6.46 7.87
C LEU A 167 -17.53 7.75 8.02
N CYS A 168 -17.87 8.58 8.99
CA CYS A 168 -17.17 9.83 9.26
C CYS A 168 -16.85 9.95 10.75
N GLY A 169 -15.60 10.28 11.08
CA GLY A 169 -15.19 10.49 12.48
C GLY A 169 -13.79 11.08 12.61
N ARG A 170 -13.54 11.80 13.73
CA ARG A 170 -12.18 12.28 14.02
C ARG A 170 -11.20 11.12 14.12
N GLU A 171 -11.63 10.06 14.79
CA GLU A 171 -11.05 8.72 14.83
C GLU A 171 -12.19 7.71 14.71
N ILE A 172 -11.94 6.60 14.03
CA ILE A 172 -12.91 5.50 13.93
C ILE A 172 -12.23 4.28 14.54
N GLU A 173 -12.89 3.69 15.51
CA GLU A 173 -12.40 2.46 16.15
C GLU A 173 -12.28 1.35 15.09
N PRO A 174 -11.16 0.59 15.08
CA PRO A 174 -10.97 -0.52 14.14
C PRO A 174 -12.10 -1.53 14.15
N SER A 175 -12.66 -1.79 15.33
CA SER A 175 -13.79 -2.70 15.54
C SER A 175 -15.06 -2.29 14.79
N VAL A 176 -15.30 -0.99 14.62
CA VAL A 176 -16.45 -0.46 13.87
C VAL A 176 -16.36 -0.86 12.42
N ILE A 177 -15.22 -0.57 11.76
CA ILE A 177 -15.02 -0.95 10.36
C ILE A 177 -14.95 -2.47 10.19
N ALA A 178 -14.27 -3.18 11.11
CA ALA A 178 -14.13 -4.63 11.06
C ALA A 178 -15.48 -5.35 11.24
N GLY A 179 -16.34 -4.86 12.12
CA GLY A 179 -17.63 -5.46 12.44
C GLY A 179 -18.73 -5.25 11.38
N MET A 180 -18.54 -4.29 10.46
CA MET A 180 -19.51 -3.98 9.41
C MET A 180 -19.30 -4.85 8.16
N GLU A 181 -20.40 -5.14 7.46
CA GLU A 181 -20.34 -5.74 6.12
C GLU A 181 -19.73 -4.75 5.13
N THR A 182 -18.72 -5.19 4.37
CA THR A 182 -17.98 -4.32 3.44
C THR A 182 -18.91 -3.65 2.43
N GLU A 183 -19.95 -4.35 2.00
CA GLU A 183 -20.93 -3.89 1.02
C GLU A 183 -21.78 -2.71 1.54
N LYS A 184 -21.88 -2.54 2.84
CA LYS A 184 -22.62 -1.46 3.50
C LYS A 184 -21.79 -0.21 3.74
N ILE A 185 -20.45 -0.28 3.60
CA ILE A 185 -19.56 0.87 3.74
C ILE A 185 -19.23 1.39 2.33
N ALA A 186 -19.77 2.56 1.98
CA ALA A 186 -19.45 3.20 0.70
C ALA A 186 -18.10 3.92 0.74
N GLY A 187 -17.72 4.49 1.89
CA GLY A 187 -16.48 5.24 2.05
C GLY A 187 -16.16 5.55 3.51
N VAL A 188 -14.95 6.07 3.75
CA VAL A 188 -14.46 6.44 5.08
C VAL A 188 -13.85 7.84 5.05
N LEU A 189 -14.27 8.71 5.97
CA LEU A 189 -13.77 10.07 6.19
C LEU A 189 -13.16 10.16 7.59
N LEU A 190 -11.87 10.50 7.68
CA LEU A 190 -11.14 10.56 8.94
C LEU A 190 -10.62 11.98 9.22
N GLY A 191 -10.79 12.42 10.45
CA GLY A 191 -10.21 13.66 10.94
C GLY A 191 -8.69 13.58 11.02
N SER A 192 -8.13 12.49 11.54
CA SER A 192 -6.68 12.27 11.63
C SER A 192 -6.03 12.18 10.24
N GLY A 193 -4.77 12.66 10.13
CA GLY A 193 -4.02 12.66 8.87
C GLY A 193 -3.15 11.41 8.66
N SER A 194 -3.13 10.47 9.61
CA SER A 194 -2.26 9.30 9.54
C SER A 194 -2.75 8.29 8.51
N THR A 195 -1.87 7.97 7.55
CA THR A 195 -2.10 6.91 6.55
C THR A 195 -1.82 5.52 7.11
N THR A 196 -1.26 5.44 8.31
CA THR A 196 -0.93 4.19 9.04
C THR A 196 -1.93 3.88 10.14
N ALA A 197 -2.97 4.70 10.32
CA ALA A 197 -4.05 4.41 11.27
C ALA A 197 -4.69 3.05 10.97
N HIS A 198 -4.98 2.26 11.99
CA HIS A 198 -5.58 0.92 11.86
C HIS A 198 -6.86 0.92 11.02
N ALA A 199 -7.70 1.95 11.16
CA ALA A 199 -8.89 2.15 10.34
C ALA A 199 -8.57 2.25 8.84
N VAL A 200 -7.48 2.95 8.47
CA VAL A 200 -7.02 3.08 7.08
C VAL A 200 -6.49 1.75 6.55
N ILE A 201 -5.76 0.98 7.38
CA ILE A 201 -5.25 -0.33 6.98
C ILE A 201 -6.41 -1.29 6.65
N ILE A 202 -7.44 -1.33 7.50
CA ILE A 202 -8.64 -2.16 7.27
C ILE A 202 -9.39 -1.69 6.02
N ALA A 203 -9.58 -0.38 5.85
CA ALA A 203 -10.24 0.18 4.68
C ALA A 203 -9.47 -0.15 3.39
N LYS A 204 -8.13 -0.12 3.43
CA LYS A 204 -7.26 -0.48 2.31
C LYS A 204 -7.39 -1.95 1.93
N ALA A 205 -7.39 -2.85 2.91
CA ALA A 205 -7.58 -4.29 2.68
C ALA A 205 -8.94 -4.61 2.03
N ARG A 206 -9.94 -3.76 2.27
CA ARG A 206 -11.31 -3.88 1.72
C ARG A 206 -11.56 -3.01 0.48
N ALA A 207 -10.55 -2.30 0.00
CA ALA A 207 -10.64 -1.36 -1.13
C ALA A 207 -11.75 -0.30 -0.95
N ILE A 208 -11.99 0.17 0.29
CA ILE A 208 -13.00 1.18 0.60
C ILE A 208 -12.40 2.57 0.37
N PRO A 209 -12.99 3.43 -0.49
CA PRO A 209 -12.53 4.80 -0.70
C PRO A 209 -12.35 5.55 0.61
N THR A 210 -11.20 6.22 0.81
CA THR A 210 -10.85 6.84 2.10
C THR A 210 -10.18 8.19 1.92
N ILE A 211 -10.65 9.19 2.66
CA ILE A 211 -10.07 10.52 2.75
C ILE A 211 -9.73 10.80 4.21
N VAL A 212 -8.53 11.34 4.46
CA VAL A 212 -8.00 11.64 5.80
C VAL A 212 -7.60 13.12 5.93
N GLY A 213 -7.27 13.55 7.16
CA GLY A 213 -6.74 14.88 7.42
C GLY A 213 -7.79 15.98 7.50
N LEU A 214 -9.01 15.63 7.89
CA LEU A 214 -10.15 16.56 7.98
C LEU A 214 -10.19 17.35 9.31
N ASN A 215 -9.31 17.07 10.29
CA ASN A 215 -9.21 17.87 11.54
C ASN A 215 -8.62 19.27 11.32
N LYS A 216 -7.94 19.52 10.19
CA LYS A 216 -7.44 20.85 9.86
C LYS A 216 -8.62 21.80 9.63
N GLU A 217 -8.61 22.96 10.29
CA GLU A 217 -9.62 24.00 10.15
C GLU A 217 -11.05 23.52 10.47
N ASP A 218 -11.15 22.52 11.40
CA ASP A 218 -12.41 21.92 11.84
C ASP A 218 -13.33 21.47 10.69
N ARG A 219 -12.73 20.99 9.60
CA ARG A 219 -13.46 20.57 8.38
C ARG A 219 -14.41 19.44 8.66
N ILE A 220 -14.03 18.52 9.56
CA ILE A 220 -14.86 17.37 9.90
C ILE A 220 -16.14 17.77 10.63
N ASP A 221 -16.11 18.86 11.40
CA ASP A 221 -17.26 19.34 12.19
C ASP A 221 -18.34 19.99 11.32
N ARG A 222 -18.05 20.24 10.04
CA ARG A 222 -19.01 20.74 9.05
C ARG A 222 -19.87 19.61 8.45
N ILE A 223 -19.51 18.36 8.73
CA ILE A 223 -20.19 17.17 8.25
C ILE A 223 -21.09 16.64 9.39
N ALA A 224 -22.38 16.64 9.19
CA ALA A 224 -23.33 16.17 10.18
C ALA A 224 -23.81 14.74 9.90
N ASP A 225 -24.27 14.06 10.95
CA ASP A 225 -24.90 12.75 10.80
C ASP A 225 -26.14 12.84 9.90
N GLY A 226 -26.27 11.90 8.97
CA GLY A 226 -27.35 11.88 7.98
C GLY A 226 -27.15 12.80 6.78
N ASP A 227 -26.13 13.66 6.73
CA ASP A 227 -25.82 14.45 5.54
C ASP A 227 -25.59 13.55 4.33
N HIS A 228 -26.10 13.94 3.17
CA HIS A 228 -25.73 13.30 1.91
C HIS A 228 -24.38 13.81 1.43
N VAL A 229 -23.49 12.89 1.08
CA VAL A 229 -22.12 13.24 0.69
C VAL A 229 -21.70 12.49 -0.57
N ILE A 230 -20.98 13.19 -1.43
CA ILE A 230 -20.16 12.61 -2.48
C ILE A 230 -18.70 12.76 -2.07
N MET A 231 -17.94 11.69 -2.11
CA MET A 231 -16.48 11.72 -1.88
C MET A 231 -15.72 11.20 -3.08
N ASP A 232 -14.66 11.90 -3.44
CA ASP A 232 -13.69 11.53 -4.48
C ASP A 232 -12.33 11.25 -3.81
N GLY A 233 -12.05 9.98 -3.54
CA GLY A 233 -10.83 9.54 -2.86
C GLY A 233 -9.56 9.75 -3.69
N GLU A 234 -9.65 9.95 -5.00
CA GLU A 234 -8.51 10.28 -5.85
C GLU A 234 -8.12 11.75 -5.69
N ARG A 235 -9.12 12.65 -5.68
CA ARG A 235 -8.92 14.09 -5.56
C ARG A 235 -8.85 14.57 -4.11
N GLY A 236 -9.30 13.76 -3.16
CA GLY A 236 -9.46 14.16 -1.77
C GLY A 236 -10.59 15.19 -1.57
N GLU A 237 -11.58 15.20 -2.45
CA GLU A 237 -12.72 16.15 -2.43
C GLU A 237 -13.97 15.50 -1.84
N ILE A 238 -14.69 16.27 -1.04
CA ILE A 238 -15.94 15.88 -0.38
C ILE A 238 -16.97 16.96 -0.67
N VAL A 239 -18.06 16.60 -1.32
CA VAL A 239 -19.21 17.49 -1.57
C VAL A 239 -20.30 17.15 -0.55
N VAL A 240 -20.55 18.04 0.40
CA VAL A 240 -21.56 17.87 1.44
C VAL A 240 -22.89 18.47 0.94
N ASN A 241 -23.98 17.72 1.08
CA ASN A 241 -25.31 18.07 0.60
C ASN A 241 -25.30 18.50 -0.89
N PRO A 242 -24.85 17.58 -1.80
CA PRO A 242 -24.68 17.87 -3.22
C PRO A 242 -25.97 18.29 -3.88
N ALA A 243 -25.89 19.25 -4.81
CA ALA A 243 -27.01 19.59 -5.67
C ALA A 243 -27.29 18.47 -6.70
N SER A 244 -28.48 18.47 -7.30
CA SER A 244 -28.85 17.46 -8.31
C SER A 244 -27.89 17.43 -9.49
N GLU A 245 -27.27 18.57 -9.84
CA GLU A 245 -26.27 18.67 -10.90
C GLU A 245 -24.94 17.98 -10.51
N ASP A 246 -24.52 18.12 -9.24
CA ASP A 246 -23.33 17.43 -8.71
C ASP A 246 -23.53 15.92 -8.75
N ILE A 247 -24.68 15.44 -8.27
CA ILE A 247 -25.06 14.03 -8.27
C ILE A 247 -25.00 13.49 -9.70
N ALA A 248 -25.65 14.14 -10.66
CA ALA A 248 -25.66 13.72 -12.06
C ALA A 248 -24.24 13.67 -12.67
N SER A 249 -23.40 14.67 -12.35
CA SER A 249 -22.00 14.71 -12.82
C SER A 249 -21.18 13.54 -12.27
N TYR A 250 -21.32 13.23 -10.98
CA TYR A 250 -20.60 12.13 -10.36
C TYR A 250 -21.17 10.75 -10.73
N ASP A 251 -22.48 10.63 -10.94
CA ASP A 251 -23.09 9.41 -11.49
C ASP A 251 -22.52 9.09 -12.88
N GLU A 252 -22.35 10.09 -13.74
CA GLU A 252 -21.73 9.91 -15.05
C GLU A 252 -20.27 9.46 -14.91
N LYS A 253 -19.50 10.05 -13.98
CA LYS A 253 -18.13 9.63 -13.68
C LYS A 253 -18.07 8.18 -13.19
N ILE A 254 -18.95 7.80 -12.27
CA ILE A 254 -19.03 6.41 -11.75
C ILE A 254 -19.38 5.43 -12.88
N LYS A 255 -20.33 5.81 -13.74
CA LYS A 255 -20.71 4.99 -14.89
C LYS A 255 -19.52 4.79 -15.83
N LYS A 256 -18.83 5.87 -16.19
CA LYS A 256 -17.62 5.80 -17.02
C LYS A 256 -16.52 4.95 -16.37
N GLN A 257 -16.30 5.08 -15.04
CA GLN A 257 -15.33 4.23 -14.33
C GLN A 257 -15.72 2.74 -14.38
N LYS A 258 -17.01 2.42 -14.20
CA LYS A 258 -17.49 1.03 -14.29
C LYS A 258 -17.35 0.46 -15.72
N GLU A 259 -17.68 1.25 -16.72
CA GLU A 259 -17.52 0.86 -18.14
C GLU A 259 -16.04 0.63 -18.46
N LEU A 260 -15.16 1.51 -18.00
CA LEU A 260 -13.71 1.39 -18.15
C LEU A 260 -13.16 0.16 -17.40
N ALA A 261 -13.63 -0.09 -16.18
CA ALA A 261 -13.23 -1.27 -15.41
C ALA A 261 -13.68 -2.57 -16.10
N ALA A 262 -14.90 -2.61 -16.65
CA ALA A 262 -15.40 -3.75 -17.43
C ALA A 262 -14.58 -3.94 -18.73
N HIS A 263 -14.25 -2.86 -19.41
CA HIS A 263 -13.36 -2.88 -20.58
C HIS A 263 -11.98 -3.44 -20.24
N TYR A 264 -11.37 -2.96 -19.15
CA TYR A 264 -10.06 -3.46 -18.69
C TYR A 264 -10.10 -4.92 -18.22
N ALA A 265 -11.20 -5.34 -17.60
CA ALA A 265 -11.39 -6.74 -17.24
C ALA A 265 -11.40 -7.66 -18.47
N ALA A 266 -11.96 -7.21 -19.59
CA ALA A 266 -11.94 -7.95 -20.85
C ALA A 266 -10.53 -8.05 -21.47
N LEU A 267 -9.61 -7.13 -21.15
CA LEU A 267 -8.23 -7.17 -21.62
C LEU A 267 -7.32 -8.06 -20.74
N LYS A 268 -7.78 -8.51 -19.57
CA LYS A 268 -6.96 -9.21 -18.58
C LYS A 268 -6.14 -10.35 -19.18
N ASP A 269 -6.80 -11.27 -19.87
CA ASP A 269 -6.19 -12.50 -20.37
C ASP A 269 -5.60 -12.37 -21.78
N LEU A 270 -5.71 -11.18 -22.39
CA LEU A 270 -5.12 -10.92 -23.68
C LEU A 270 -3.64 -10.57 -23.54
N PRO A 271 -2.75 -11.04 -24.44
CA PRO A 271 -1.35 -10.64 -24.45
C PRO A 271 -1.20 -9.17 -24.87
N ALA A 272 -0.17 -8.48 -24.36
CA ALA A 272 0.20 -7.15 -24.83
C ALA A 272 1.00 -7.28 -26.13
N VAL A 273 0.29 -7.30 -27.25
CA VAL A 273 0.84 -7.48 -28.61
C VAL A 273 0.36 -6.33 -29.49
N THR A 274 1.28 -5.71 -30.22
CA THR A 274 0.95 -4.68 -31.21
C THR A 274 0.07 -5.21 -32.33
N THR A 275 -0.49 -4.30 -33.14
CA THR A 275 -1.33 -4.69 -34.30
C THR A 275 -0.59 -5.49 -35.37
N ASP A 276 0.74 -5.45 -35.37
CA ASP A 276 1.66 -6.17 -36.27
C ASP A 276 2.46 -7.29 -35.59
N GLY A 277 2.06 -7.69 -34.37
CA GLY A 277 2.51 -8.94 -33.74
C GLY A 277 3.73 -8.83 -32.82
N VAL A 278 4.22 -7.65 -32.47
CA VAL A 278 5.32 -7.50 -31.49
C VAL A 278 4.76 -7.61 -30.07
N LYS A 279 5.28 -8.56 -29.29
CA LYS A 279 4.90 -8.82 -27.90
C LYS A 279 5.81 -8.09 -26.91
N VAL A 280 5.22 -7.57 -25.84
CA VAL A 280 5.92 -7.08 -24.65
C VAL A 280 5.26 -7.73 -23.43
N ASP A 281 6.05 -8.29 -22.50
CA ASP A 281 5.50 -8.88 -21.28
C ASP A 281 5.17 -7.77 -20.27
N LEU A 282 3.94 -7.77 -19.73
CA LEU A 282 3.50 -6.83 -18.72
C LEU A 282 3.49 -7.51 -17.36
N MET A 283 4.36 -7.05 -16.48
CA MET A 283 4.53 -7.61 -15.15
C MET A 283 4.15 -6.62 -14.04
N ALA A 284 4.07 -7.10 -12.82
CA ALA A 284 3.72 -6.28 -11.68
C ALA A 284 4.91 -5.99 -10.76
N ASN A 285 4.91 -4.79 -10.18
CA ASN A 285 5.70 -4.44 -9.01
C ASN A 285 4.90 -4.79 -7.76
N ILE A 286 5.48 -5.52 -6.83
CA ILE A 286 4.86 -5.92 -5.57
C ILE A 286 5.75 -5.60 -4.38
N GLY A 287 5.12 -5.40 -3.21
CA GLY A 287 5.80 -5.28 -1.91
C GLY A 287 5.78 -6.58 -1.12
N THR A 288 4.69 -7.34 -1.22
CA THR A 288 4.47 -8.56 -0.46
C THR A 288 3.92 -9.69 -1.34
N HIS A 289 4.01 -10.93 -0.86
CA HIS A 289 3.39 -12.09 -1.53
C HIS A 289 1.85 -11.98 -1.64
N MET A 290 1.21 -11.17 -0.79
CA MET A 290 -0.24 -10.94 -0.83
C MET A 290 -0.66 -10.13 -2.07
N ASP A 291 0.23 -9.33 -2.63
CA ASP A 291 -0.06 -8.50 -3.80
C ASP A 291 -0.14 -9.31 -5.11
N VAL A 292 0.41 -10.54 -5.13
CA VAL A 292 0.51 -11.36 -6.36
C VAL A 292 -0.86 -11.69 -6.94
N ASP A 293 -1.81 -12.11 -6.12
CA ASP A 293 -3.15 -12.48 -6.60
C ASP A 293 -3.86 -11.27 -7.22
N ASN A 294 -3.72 -10.09 -6.59
CA ASN A 294 -4.24 -8.84 -7.14
C ASN A 294 -3.56 -8.49 -8.47
N ALA A 295 -2.23 -8.62 -8.57
CA ALA A 295 -1.48 -8.37 -9.78
C ALA A 295 -1.95 -9.27 -10.94
N LEU A 296 -2.12 -10.56 -10.69
CA LEU A 296 -2.65 -11.51 -11.68
C LEU A 296 -4.09 -11.17 -12.08
N ASN A 297 -4.91 -10.65 -11.18
CA ASN A 297 -6.26 -10.19 -11.46
C ASN A 297 -6.31 -8.98 -12.39
N TYR A 298 -5.29 -8.13 -12.40
CA TYR A 298 -5.11 -7.05 -13.37
C TYR A 298 -4.43 -7.51 -14.68
N GLY A 299 -4.13 -8.79 -14.82
CA GLY A 299 -3.57 -9.38 -16.04
C GLY A 299 -2.05 -9.30 -16.13
N ALA A 300 -1.35 -9.30 -14.98
CA ALA A 300 0.10 -9.43 -14.94
C ALA A 300 0.57 -10.79 -15.49
N GLU A 301 1.63 -10.77 -16.29
CA GLU A 301 2.25 -11.97 -16.84
C GLU A 301 3.39 -12.50 -15.93
N GLY A 302 3.56 -11.91 -14.73
CA GLY A 302 4.53 -12.28 -13.71
C GLY A 302 4.78 -11.12 -12.75
N VAL A 303 5.83 -11.25 -11.96
CA VAL A 303 6.34 -10.22 -11.05
C VAL A 303 7.71 -9.77 -11.56
N GLY A 304 7.79 -8.55 -12.11
CA GLY A 304 9.03 -7.98 -12.61
C GLY A 304 9.83 -7.26 -11.53
N LEU A 305 9.19 -6.96 -10.38
CA LEU A 305 9.87 -6.42 -9.21
C LEU A 305 9.15 -6.86 -7.93
N PHE A 306 9.75 -7.76 -7.17
CA PHE A 306 9.45 -7.95 -5.75
C PHE A 306 10.41 -7.07 -4.95
N ARG A 307 9.86 -6.08 -4.24
CA ARG A 307 10.62 -5.16 -3.37
C ARG A 307 10.90 -5.83 -2.03
N SER A 308 12.05 -6.50 -1.92
CA SER A 308 12.37 -7.29 -0.72
C SER A 308 12.53 -6.46 0.55
N GLU A 309 12.73 -5.15 0.45
CA GLU A 309 12.81 -4.26 1.61
C GLU A 309 11.58 -4.33 2.51
N PHE A 310 10.40 -4.65 1.98
CA PHE A 310 9.19 -4.85 2.79
C PHE A 310 9.27 -6.08 3.72
N VAL A 311 10.16 -7.03 3.45
CA VAL A 311 10.43 -8.16 4.36
C VAL A 311 11.27 -7.72 5.56
N PHE A 312 12.04 -6.65 5.39
CA PHE A 312 12.91 -6.07 6.42
C PHE A 312 12.22 -4.96 7.22
N MET A 313 11.31 -4.20 6.59
CA MET A 313 10.60 -3.09 7.23
C MET A 313 9.59 -3.58 8.27
N GLY A 314 9.32 -2.74 9.30
CA GLY A 314 8.34 -3.04 10.35
C GLY A 314 8.80 -4.13 11.33
N ARG A 315 10.09 -4.44 11.38
CA ARG A 315 10.69 -5.41 12.32
C ARG A 315 11.65 -4.71 13.27
N GLN A 316 11.89 -5.33 14.41
CA GLN A 316 12.89 -4.86 15.39
C GLN A 316 14.25 -5.53 15.19
N GLU A 317 14.30 -6.62 14.44
CA GLU A 317 15.52 -7.39 14.16
C GLU A 317 15.60 -7.81 12.70
N ILE A 318 16.80 -8.23 12.28
CA ILE A 318 17.07 -8.69 10.92
C ILE A 318 16.23 -9.95 10.64
N PRO A 319 15.45 -10.01 9.53
CA PRO A 319 14.72 -11.22 9.17
C PRO A 319 15.66 -12.39 8.92
N THR A 320 15.33 -13.54 9.49
CA THR A 320 16.10 -14.76 9.30
C THR A 320 16.07 -15.27 7.85
N GLU A 321 16.97 -16.19 7.47
CA GLU A 321 16.88 -16.89 6.18
C GLU A 321 15.50 -17.53 5.97
N GLU A 322 14.93 -18.09 7.04
CA GLU A 322 13.63 -18.78 6.96
C GLU A 322 12.45 -17.83 6.77
N ASP A 323 12.46 -16.68 7.43
CA ASP A 323 11.43 -15.62 7.22
C ASP A 323 11.43 -15.15 5.76
N GLN A 324 12.61 -14.89 5.23
CA GLN A 324 12.80 -14.45 3.85
C GLN A 324 12.40 -15.54 2.85
N PHE A 325 12.85 -16.79 3.10
CA PHE A 325 12.49 -17.94 2.28
C PHE A 325 10.98 -18.13 2.17
N LYS A 326 10.27 -18.06 3.30
CA LYS A 326 8.81 -18.19 3.34
C LYS A 326 8.14 -17.12 2.48
N ALA A 327 8.53 -15.87 2.63
CA ALA A 327 7.95 -14.75 1.87
C ALA A 327 8.19 -14.89 0.34
N TYR A 328 9.42 -15.27 -0.06
CA TYR A 328 9.77 -15.43 -1.48
C TYR A 328 9.12 -16.68 -2.08
N LYS A 329 9.09 -17.79 -1.36
CA LYS A 329 8.42 -19.02 -1.77
C LYS A 329 6.94 -18.78 -2.04
N GLU A 330 6.23 -18.16 -1.11
CA GLU A 330 4.80 -17.88 -1.24
C GLU A 330 4.51 -16.99 -2.48
N ALA A 331 5.35 -15.99 -2.74
CA ALA A 331 5.22 -15.16 -3.93
C ALA A 331 5.43 -15.97 -5.23
N ILE A 332 6.48 -16.80 -5.27
CA ILE A 332 6.82 -17.62 -6.44
C ILE A 332 5.72 -18.65 -6.73
N GLU A 333 5.22 -19.35 -5.69
CA GLU A 333 4.13 -20.33 -5.84
C GLU A 333 2.85 -19.67 -6.39
N LYS A 334 2.49 -18.49 -5.86
CA LYS A 334 1.34 -17.71 -6.36
C LYS A 334 1.52 -17.24 -7.79
N CYS A 335 2.74 -17.07 -8.29
CA CYS A 335 2.99 -16.74 -9.70
C CYS A 335 2.63 -17.88 -10.67
N LYS A 336 2.34 -19.11 -10.18
CA LYS A 336 1.84 -20.24 -11.00
C LYS A 336 2.72 -20.54 -12.21
N GLY A 337 4.05 -20.60 -12.03
CA GLY A 337 5.04 -20.87 -13.07
C GLY A 337 5.43 -19.66 -13.92
N LYS A 338 4.86 -18.48 -13.68
CA LYS A 338 5.34 -17.21 -14.24
C LYS A 338 6.57 -16.73 -13.50
N LEU A 339 7.37 -15.86 -14.13
CA LEU A 339 8.60 -15.32 -13.54
C LEU A 339 8.30 -14.41 -12.34
N CYS A 340 9.12 -14.54 -11.29
CA CYS A 340 9.18 -13.63 -10.15
C CYS A 340 10.61 -13.10 -9.99
N VAL A 341 10.82 -11.82 -10.27
CA VAL A 341 12.11 -11.15 -10.10
C VAL A 341 12.18 -10.56 -8.71
N ILE A 342 13.10 -11.03 -7.88
CA ILE A 342 13.29 -10.58 -6.50
C ILE A 342 14.51 -9.65 -6.47
N ARG A 343 14.26 -8.37 -6.15
CA ARG A 343 15.33 -7.41 -5.92
C ARG A 343 15.92 -7.65 -4.53
N THR A 344 17.26 -7.81 -4.45
CA THR A 344 17.92 -7.83 -3.14
C THR A 344 17.73 -6.49 -2.43
N MET A 345 17.96 -6.48 -1.14
CA MET A 345 17.69 -5.36 -0.23
C MET A 345 18.17 -4.02 -0.81
N ASP A 346 17.23 -3.06 -0.95
CA ASP A 346 17.49 -1.67 -1.34
C ASP A 346 17.10 -0.74 -0.19
N ILE A 347 17.94 -0.73 0.84
CA ILE A 347 17.81 0.03 2.09
C ILE A 347 18.95 1.03 2.17
N GLY A 348 18.75 2.10 2.92
CA GLY A 348 19.59 3.30 2.95
C GLY A 348 18.91 4.46 2.22
N GLY A 349 19.50 5.63 2.24
CA GLY A 349 18.88 6.82 1.68
C GLY A 349 17.65 7.24 2.47
N ASP A 350 16.47 7.08 1.87
CA ASP A 350 15.16 7.46 2.44
C ASP A 350 14.47 6.35 3.26
N LYS A 351 15.10 5.18 3.41
CA LYS A 351 14.53 4.00 4.07
C LYS A 351 15.40 3.55 5.26
N PRO A 352 15.38 4.26 6.39
CA PRO A 352 16.14 3.85 7.56
C PRO A 352 15.53 2.59 8.19
N LEU A 353 16.41 1.67 8.61
CA LEU A 353 16.04 0.55 9.48
C LEU A 353 16.78 0.73 10.82
N PRO A 354 16.08 0.98 11.92
CA PRO A 354 16.72 1.30 13.21
C PRO A 354 17.75 0.26 13.66
N TYR A 355 17.47 -1.02 13.43
CA TYR A 355 18.33 -2.13 13.84
C TYR A 355 19.59 -2.33 12.97
N LEU A 356 19.72 -1.62 11.83
CA LEU A 356 20.93 -1.73 10.98
C LEU A 356 22.02 -0.74 11.37
N ASN A 357 21.72 0.25 12.21
CA ASN A 357 22.67 1.29 12.65
C ASN A 357 23.46 1.89 11.48
N ILE A 358 22.77 2.26 10.40
CA ILE A 358 23.38 2.92 9.24
C ILE A 358 23.73 4.36 9.68
N PRO A 359 24.99 4.81 9.51
CA PRO A 359 25.38 6.16 9.84
C PRO A 359 24.55 7.22 9.10
N GLU A 360 24.29 8.35 9.73
CA GLU A 360 23.76 9.52 9.03
C GLU A 360 24.80 10.04 8.03
N GLU A 361 24.34 10.36 6.84
CA GLU A 361 25.16 10.87 5.74
C GLU A 361 24.61 12.20 5.24
N GLU A 362 25.47 13.10 4.77
CA GLU A 362 25.02 14.37 4.19
C GLU A 362 24.23 14.18 2.88
N ASN A 363 24.55 13.14 2.12
CA ASN A 363 23.90 12.79 0.85
C ASN A 363 23.50 11.32 0.82
N PRO A 364 22.47 10.89 1.58
CA PRO A 364 22.13 9.47 1.76
C PRO A 364 21.86 8.72 0.46
N PHE A 365 21.27 9.37 -0.54
CA PHE A 365 21.03 8.76 -1.86
C PHE A 365 22.30 8.45 -2.63
N LEU A 366 23.40 9.15 -2.37
CA LEU A 366 24.72 8.92 -2.98
C LEU A 366 25.63 8.04 -2.08
N GLY A 367 25.16 7.69 -0.90
CA GLY A 367 25.95 7.10 0.17
C GLY A 367 25.88 5.59 0.27
N TYR A 368 25.86 5.11 1.52
CA TYR A 368 25.91 3.71 1.92
C TYR A 368 24.51 3.09 1.86
N ARG A 369 24.16 2.52 0.70
CA ARG A 369 22.85 1.92 0.44
C ARG A 369 22.95 0.68 -0.43
N ALA A 370 21.89 -0.13 -0.42
CA ALA A 370 21.66 -1.26 -1.32
C ALA A 370 22.86 -2.22 -1.40
N VAL A 371 23.36 -2.55 -2.60
CA VAL A 371 24.48 -3.46 -2.80
C VAL A 371 25.75 -3.04 -2.04
N ARG A 372 25.94 -1.74 -1.78
CA ARG A 372 27.09 -1.24 -1.02
C ARG A 372 27.06 -1.74 0.43
N ILE A 373 25.84 -1.82 1.03
CA ILE A 373 25.62 -2.45 2.33
C ILE A 373 25.81 -3.97 2.19
N SER A 374 25.14 -4.58 1.22
CA SER A 374 25.10 -6.02 1.04
C SER A 374 26.52 -6.63 0.89
N LEU A 375 27.39 -6.00 0.13
CA LEU A 375 28.78 -6.48 -0.08
C LEU A 375 29.67 -6.38 1.18
N GLN A 376 29.31 -5.55 2.15
CA GLN A 376 30.05 -5.40 3.41
C GLN A 376 29.41 -6.17 4.57
N ARG A 377 28.10 -6.44 4.50
CA ARG A 377 27.31 -7.09 5.53
C ARG A 377 26.92 -8.51 5.07
N ARG A 378 27.91 -9.43 5.15
CA ARG A 378 27.70 -10.85 4.83
C ARG A 378 26.54 -11.46 5.63
N ASP A 379 26.36 -11.02 6.87
CA ASP A 379 25.27 -11.43 7.77
C ASP A 379 23.88 -11.08 7.25
N LEU A 380 23.75 -10.07 6.39
CA LEU A 380 22.50 -9.70 5.72
C LEU A 380 22.35 -10.34 4.33
N PHE A 381 23.45 -10.32 3.56
CA PHE A 381 23.38 -10.65 2.15
C PHE A 381 23.30 -12.15 1.89
N LEU A 382 24.11 -12.94 2.61
CA LEU A 382 24.16 -14.38 2.40
C LEU A 382 22.84 -15.08 2.75
N PRO A 383 22.19 -14.81 3.90
CA PRO A 383 20.87 -15.37 4.19
C PRO A 383 19.81 -14.98 3.14
N GLN A 384 19.85 -13.75 2.60
CA GLN A 384 18.94 -13.33 1.54
C GLN A 384 19.13 -14.13 0.26
N LEU A 385 20.37 -14.30 -0.20
CA LEU A 385 20.68 -15.07 -1.40
C LEU A 385 20.29 -16.54 -1.22
N LYS A 386 20.59 -17.15 -0.07
CA LYS A 386 20.17 -18.51 0.28
C LYS A 386 18.65 -18.66 0.22
N ALA A 387 17.92 -17.71 0.81
CA ALA A 387 16.46 -17.72 0.81
C ALA A 387 15.88 -17.67 -0.63
N ILE A 388 16.42 -16.82 -1.51
CA ILE A 388 15.95 -16.71 -2.90
C ILE A 388 16.28 -17.99 -3.69
N LEU A 389 17.50 -18.53 -3.57
CA LEU A 389 17.92 -19.78 -4.24
C LEU A 389 17.04 -20.97 -3.82
N ARG A 390 16.73 -21.09 -2.51
CA ARG A 390 15.80 -22.10 -1.98
C ARG A 390 14.39 -21.92 -2.55
N ALA A 391 13.91 -20.69 -2.58
CA ALA A 391 12.58 -20.38 -3.10
C ALA A 391 12.44 -20.69 -4.60
N GLY A 392 13.53 -20.57 -5.37
CA GLY A 392 13.60 -20.92 -6.79
C GLY A 392 13.25 -22.38 -7.13
N VAL A 393 13.29 -23.31 -6.15
CA VAL A 393 12.85 -24.70 -6.34
C VAL A 393 11.34 -24.78 -6.61
N TYR A 394 10.57 -23.79 -6.15
CA TYR A 394 9.11 -23.78 -6.21
C TYR A 394 8.54 -23.08 -7.47
N GLY A 395 9.40 -22.53 -8.32
CA GLY A 395 9.00 -21.88 -9.58
C GLY A 395 10.09 -21.01 -10.18
N LYS A 396 9.73 -20.22 -11.20
CA LYS A 396 10.69 -19.38 -11.90
C LYS A 396 11.05 -18.15 -11.07
N ALA A 397 12.28 -18.07 -10.63
CA ALA A 397 12.82 -16.94 -9.88
C ALA A 397 13.99 -16.29 -10.60
N ALA A 398 14.19 -15.00 -10.36
CA ALA A 398 15.38 -14.27 -10.75
C ALA A 398 15.84 -13.35 -9.62
N ILE A 399 17.16 -13.16 -9.49
CA ILE A 399 17.77 -12.23 -8.55
C ILE A 399 18.12 -10.95 -9.29
N MET A 400 17.69 -9.80 -8.77
CA MET A 400 18.00 -8.49 -9.30
C MET A 400 18.81 -7.68 -8.28
N ILE A 401 19.99 -7.24 -8.67
CA ILE A 401 20.90 -6.50 -7.78
C ILE A 401 20.76 -5.00 -8.02
N PRO A 402 20.37 -4.21 -7.01
CA PRO A 402 20.25 -2.75 -7.12
C PRO A 402 21.60 -2.04 -7.05
N MET A 403 21.68 -0.81 -7.53
CA MET A 403 22.78 0.15 -7.34
C MET A 403 24.18 -0.31 -7.81
N ILE A 404 24.26 -1.25 -8.72
CA ILE A 404 25.54 -1.64 -9.37
C ILE A 404 26.05 -0.48 -10.23
N ILE A 405 27.35 -0.17 -10.14
CA ILE A 405 28.02 0.86 -10.96
C ILE A 405 29.15 0.27 -11.82
N ASN A 406 29.65 -0.91 -11.51
CA ASN A 406 30.77 -1.52 -12.25
C ASN A 406 30.77 -3.04 -12.18
N VAL A 407 31.63 -3.66 -13.04
CA VAL A 407 31.76 -5.12 -13.14
C VAL A 407 32.38 -5.74 -11.89
N ALA A 408 33.27 -5.03 -11.19
CA ALA A 408 33.94 -5.58 -10.02
C ALA A 408 32.95 -5.82 -8.86
N GLU A 409 31.98 -4.91 -8.65
CA GLU A 409 30.89 -5.12 -7.69
C GLU A 409 30.05 -6.34 -8.07
N PHE A 410 29.66 -6.46 -9.34
CA PHE A 410 28.86 -7.60 -9.78
C PHE A 410 29.60 -8.94 -9.66
N LYS A 411 30.91 -8.98 -9.93
CA LYS A 411 31.71 -10.18 -9.70
C LYS A 411 31.72 -10.62 -8.24
N LYS A 412 31.82 -9.66 -7.30
CA LYS A 412 31.69 -9.99 -5.86
C LYS A 412 30.30 -10.54 -5.51
N VAL A 413 29.23 -10.00 -6.12
CA VAL A 413 27.89 -10.57 -5.95
C VAL A 413 27.84 -12.04 -6.40
N LYS A 414 28.46 -12.37 -7.55
CA LYS A 414 28.53 -13.76 -8.05
C LYS A 414 29.29 -14.66 -7.09
N GLU A 415 30.37 -14.17 -6.46
CA GLU A 415 31.10 -14.92 -5.43
C GLU A 415 30.20 -15.24 -4.22
N PHE A 416 29.38 -14.27 -3.74
CA PHE A 416 28.40 -14.52 -2.68
C PHE A 416 27.30 -15.51 -3.08
N ILE A 417 26.86 -15.50 -4.33
CA ILE A 417 25.86 -16.46 -4.83
C ILE A 417 26.46 -17.88 -4.82
N GLU A 418 27.70 -18.06 -5.29
CA GLU A 418 28.36 -19.36 -5.25
C GLU A 418 28.61 -19.82 -3.79
N GLU A 419 29.01 -18.92 -2.91
CA GLU A 419 29.13 -19.21 -1.48
C GLU A 419 27.78 -19.68 -0.88
N ALA A 420 26.67 -19.00 -1.22
CA ALA A 420 25.33 -19.39 -0.80
C ALA A 420 24.95 -20.81 -1.25
N LYS A 421 25.25 -21.17 -2.50
CA LYS A 421 25.04 -22.52 -3.05
C LYS A 421 25.86 -23.58 -2.30
N ILE A 422 27.14 -23.29 -2.04
CA ILE A 422 28.04 -24.21 -1.29
C ILE A 422 27.50 -24.44 0.12
N GLU A 423 27.09 -23.38 0.82
CA GLU A 423 26.50 -23.50 2.18
C GLU A 423 25.19 -24.31 2.16
N LEU A 424 24.28 -24.03 1.21
CA LEU A 424 23.02 -24.77 1.08
C LEU A 424 23.27 -26.27 0.81
N ALA A 425 24.23 -26.58 -0.04
CA ALA A 425 24.64 -27.98 -0.31
C ALA A 425 25.17 -28.66 0.95
N HIS A 426 26.03 -28.00 1.73
CA HIS A 426 26.51 -28.51 3.01
C HIS A 426 25.43 -28.71 4.06
N GLU A 427 24.42 -27.80 4.07
CA GLU A 427 23.25 -27.90 4.95
C GLU A 427 22.23 -28.95 4.48
N GLY A 428 22.41 -29.54 3.31
CA GLY A 428 21.46 -30.49 2.71
C GLY A 428 20.11 -29.85 2.33
N LYS A 429 20.09 -28.54 2.12
CA LYS A 429 18.91 -27.79 1.70
C LYS A 429 18.84 -27.73 0.17
N ALA A 430 17.64 -28.02 -0.38
CA ALA A 430 17.41 -27.90 -1.82
C ALA A 430 17.45 -26.43 -2.26
N TYR A 431 18.06 -26.18 -3.41
CA TYR A 431 18.11 -24.88 -4.07
C TYR A 431 18.04 -25.06 -5.60
N SER A 432 17.73 -23.97 -6.33
CA SER A 432 17.69 -23.96 -7.79
C SER A 432 18.96 -23.35 -8.37
N ASP A 433 19.58 -24.06 -9.31
CA ASP A 433 20.72 -23.56 -10.10
C ASP A 433 20.28 -22.66 -11.26
N ASP A 434 19.01 -22.74 -11.67
CA ASP A 434 18.45 -22.03 -12.84
C ASP A 434 17.98 -20.60 -12.52
N VAL A 435 18.33 -20.07 -11.35
CA VAL A 435 17.95 -18.70 -10.97
C VAL A 435 18.80 -17.71 -11.76
N GLN A 436 18.13 -16.93 -12.63
CA GLN A 436 18.79 -15.86 -13.39
C GLN A 436 19.27 -14.75 -12.46
N VAL A 437 20.42 -14.15 -12.78
CA VAL A 437 21.00 -13.05 -12.00
C VAL A 437 21.22 -11.84 -12.88
N GLY A 438 20.48 -10.79 -12.64
CA GLY A 438 20.58 -9.52 -13.35
C GLY A 438 20.82 -8.33 -12.43
N ILE A 439 20.88 -7.17 -13.03
CA ILE A 439 21.08 -5.91 -12.30
C ILE A 439 19.95 -4.92 -12.58
N MET A 440 19.67 -4.06 -11.60
CA MET A 440 18.90 -2.86 -11.83
C MET A 440 19.82 -1.77 -12.41
N VAL A 441 19.50 -1.32 -13.62
CA VAL A 441 20.20 -0.21 -14.27
C VAL A 441 19.50 1.08 -13.86
N GLU A 442 20.02 1.69 -12.81
CA GLU A 442 19.40 2.86 -12.16
C GLU A 442 20.40 3.98 -11.85
N THR A 443 21.66 3.77 -12.23
CA THR A 443 22.71 4.81 -12.19
C THR A 443 23.19 5.12 -13.61
N PRO A 444 23.54 6.38 -13.91
CA PRO A 444 24.16 6.71 -15.21
C PRO A 444 25.41 5.91 -15.51
N ALA A 445 26.21 5.60 -14.47
CA ALA A 445 27.41 4.78 -14.61
C ALA A 445 27.07 3.37 -15.13
N ALA A 446 26.08 2.69 -14.53
CA ALA A 446 25.62 1.38 -15.00
C ALA A 446 25.11 1.46 -16.44
N ALA A 447 24.25 2.46 -16.76
CA ALA A 447 23.67 2.64 -18.09
C ALA A 447 24.73 2.85 -19.18
N ILE A 448 25.77 3.61 -18.89
CA ILE A 448 26.91 3.79 -19.80
C ILE A 448 27.72 2.50 -19.97
N MET A 449 27.87 1.71 -18.90
CA MET A 449 28.66 0.49 -18.87
C MET A 449 27.90 -0.77 -19.32
N THR A 450 26.62 -0.65 -19.72
CA THR A 450 25.80 -1.82 -20.14
C THR A 450 26.43 -2.68 -21.24
N PRO A 451 27.20 -2.16 -22.26
CA PRO A 451 27.84 -3.03 -23.24
C PRO A 451 28.90 -3.97 -22.64
N VAL A 452 29.45 -3.62 -21.49
CA VAL A 452 30.41 -4.44 -20.76
C VAL A 452 29.70 -5.34 -19.76
N LEU A 453 28.76 -4.78 -18.97
CA LEU A 453 27.98 -5.48 -17.94
C LEU A 453 27.14 -6.61 -18.53
N ALA A 454 26.58 -6.43 -19.74
CA ALA A 454 25.78 -7.43 -20.44
C ALA A 454 26.47 -8.79 -20.61
N LYS A 455 27.82 -8.83 -20.58
CA LYS A 455 28.60 -10.08 -20.68
C LYS A 455 28.61 -10.91 -19.41
N TYR A 456 28.11 -10.36 -18.29
CA TYR A 456 28.20 -10.96 -16.97
C TYR A 456 26.85 -11.26 -16.34
N VAL A 457 25.78 -10.65 -16.85
CA VAL A 457 24.43 -10.71 -16.30
C VAL A 457 23.49 -11.47 -17.24
N ASP A 458 22.41 -12.00 -16.71
CA ASP A 458 21.37 -12.68 -17.49
C ASP A 458 20.29 -11.70 -18.00
N PHE A 459 20.16 -10.53 -17.36
CA PHE A 459 19.21 -9.48 -17.76
C PHE A 459 19.55 -8.11 -17.16
N PHE A 460 18.91 -7.10 -17.76
CA PHE A 460 18.82 -5.76 -17.20
C PHE A 460 17.36 -5.44 -16.81
N SER A 461 17.15 -4.78 -15.68
CA SER A 461 15.89 -4.12 -15.36
C SER A 461 16.16 -2.64 -15.11
N ILE A 462 15.49 -1.75 -15.85
CA ILE A 462 15.77 -0.32 -15.77
C ILE A 462 14.95 0.29 -14.64
N GLY A 463 15.62 0.83 -13.62
CA GLY A 463 15.05 1.54 -12.48
C GLY A 463 14.96 3.03 -12.76
N THR A 464 13.95 3.49 -13.53
CA THR A 464 13.89 4.89 -13.97
C THR A 464 13.75 5.89 -12.86
N ASN A 465 13.21 5.50 -11.68
CA ASN A 465 13.06 6.43 -10.58
C ASN A 465 14.42 7.01 -10.14
N ASP A 466 15.39 6.14 -9.88
CA ASP A 466 16.72 6.55 -9.48
C ASP A 466 17.57 6.96 -10.70
N LEU A 467 17.38 6.34 -11.87
CA LEU A 467 18.08 6.76 -13.09
C LEU A 467 17.79 8.21 -13.47
N VAL A 468 16.53 8.65 -13.39
CA VAL A 468 16.15 10.05 -13.64
C VAL A 468 16.77 10.95 -12.59
N GLN A 469 16.64 10.61 -11.30
CA GLN A 469 17.19 11.36 -10.18
C GLN A 469 18.69 11.60 -10.33
N TYR A 470 19.46 10.56 -10.63
CA TYR A 470 20.92 10.66 -10.76
C TYR A 470 21.38 11.25 -12.09
N THR A 471 20.59 11.10 -13.16
CA THR A 471 20.95 11.70 -14.47
C THR A 471 20.72 13.19 -14.50
N LEU A 472 19.64 13.66 -13.84
CA LEU A 472 19.26 15.06 -13.83
C LEU A 472 19.69 15.79 -12.55
N GLU A 473 20.31 15.07 -11.59
CA GLU A 473 20.75 15.63 -10.29
C GLU A 473 19.60 16.27 -9.51
N VAL A 474 18.41 15.63 -9.55
CA VAL A 474 17.16 16.13 -8.95
C VAL A 474 16.66 15.15 -7.91
N ASP A 475 16.59 15.61 -6.67
CA ASP A 475 15.89 14.89 -5.61
C ASP A 475 14.37 14.92 -5.86
N ARG A 476 13.79 13.76 -6.16
CA ARG A 476 12.33 13.59 -6.41
C ARG A 476 11.47 13.94 -5.21
N GLY A 477 12.03 13.92 -3.98
CA GLY A 477 11.36 14.29 -2.73
C GLY A 477 11.32 15.80 -2.50
N ASN A 478 12.12 16.58 -3.22
CA ASN A 478 12.20 18.03 -3.05
C ASN A 478 11.15 18.75 -3.91
N ALA A 479 10.09 19.24 -3.26
CA ALA A 479 8.99 19.93 -3.94
C ALA A 479 9.42 21.19 -4.73
N ASN A 480 10.54 21.84 -4.36
CA ASN A 480 10.98 23.05 -5.02
C ASN A 480 11.62 22.81 -6.40
N ILE A 481 12.12 21.60 -6.64
CA ILE A 481 12.82 21.24 -7.88
C ILE A 481 12.18 20.04 -8.59
N SER A 482 11.07 19.50 -8.09
CA SER A 482 10.38 18.32 -8.66
C SER A 482 9.95 18.53 -10.12
N TYR A 483 9.78 19.79 -10.57
CA TYR A 483 9.48 20.12 -11.95
C TYR A 483 10.59 19.73 -12.93
N LEU A 484 11.82 19.57 -12.46
CA LEU A 484 12.96 19.10 -13.27
C LEU A 484 12.97 17.57 -13.43
N TYR A 485 12.23 16.85 -12.58
CA TYR A 485 12.15 15.39 -12.62
C TYR A 485 11.26 14.95 -13.79
N ASN A 486 11.89 14.66 -14.94
CA ASN A 486 11.18 14.33 -16.18
C ASN A 486 11.81 13.11 -16.86
N HIS A 487 11.11 11.98 -16.87
CA HIS A 487 11.59 10.77 -17.53
C HIS A 487 11.62 10.85 -19.07
N PHE A 488 10.97 11.84 -19.67
CA PHE A 488 11.10 12.14 -21.11
C PHE A 488 12.32 13.00 -21.46
N ASN A 489 13.13 13.39 -20.46
CA ASN A 489 14.35 14.14 -20.75
C ASN A 489 15.24 13.36 -21.73
N PRO A 490 15.76 14.01 -22.81
CA PRO A 490 16.57 13.35 -23.83
C PRO A 490 17.81 12.62 -23.29
N ALA A 491 18.41 13.08 -22.19
CA ALA A 491 19.54 12.40 -21.56
C ALA A 491 19.10 11.04 -20.98
N VAL A 492 17.95 11.01 -20.31
CA VAL A 492 17.38 9.78 -19.73
C VAL A 492 17.00 8.80 -20.86
N LEU A 493 16.29 9.28 -21.89
CA LEU A 493 15.87 8.44 -23.03
C LEU A 493 17.07 7.79 -23.74
N ARG A 494 18.19 8.52 -23.91
CA ARG A 494 19.42 7.98 -24.50
C ARG A 494 20.05 6.89 -23.64
N LEU A 495 20.05 7.04 -22.31
CA LEU A 495 20.55 6.01 -21.39
C LEU A 495 19.68 4.75 -21.41
N VAL A 496 18.35 4.93 -21.43
CA VAL A 496 17.38 3.85 -21.57
C VAL A 496 17.57 3.10 -22.89
N GLN A 497 17.63 3.82 -24.02
CA GLN A 497 17.87 3.23 -25.35
C GLN A 497 19.18 2.48 -25.41
N ARG A 498 20.26 3.04 -24.85
CA ARG A 498 21.58 2.39 -24.76
C ARG A 498 21.49 1.06 -24.00
N THR A 499 20.79 1.05 -22.87
CA THR A 499 20.63 -0.15 -22.04
C THR A 499 19.91 -1.25 -22.82
N ILE A 500 18.77 -0.92 -23.43
CA ILE A 500 17.98 -1.87 -24.22
C ILE A 500 18.77 -2.40 -25.43
N SER A 501 19.48 -1.52 -26.14
CA SER A 501 20.31 -1.91 -27.29
C SER A 501 21.43 -2.86 -26.86
N SER A 502 22.12 -2.55 -25.74
CA SER A 502 23.21 -3.41 -25.21
C SER A 502 22.69 -4.80 -24.80
N ALA A 503 21.50 -4.87 -24.22
CA ALA A 503 20.88 -6.16 -23.87
C ALA A 503 20.64 -7.00 -25.15
N ARG A 504 20.00 -6.40 -26.15
CA ARG A 504 19.69 -7.06 -27.41
C ARG A 504 20.94 -7.54 -28.16
N GLU A 505 22.00 -6.71 -28.21
CA GLU A 505 23.26 -7.02 -28.86
C GLU A 505 24.00 -8.21 -28.18
N ASN A 506 23.77 -8.43 -26.90
CA ASN A 506 24.37 -9.51 -26.12
C ASN A 506 23.43 -10.71 -25.90
N GLY A 507 22.22 -10.71 -26.46
CA GLY A 507 21.27 -11.81 -26.36
C GLY A 507 20.64 -12.00 -24.98
N ILE A 508 20.64 -10.97 -24.14
CA ILE A 508 19.95 -10.95 -22.86
C ILE A 508 18.68 -10.08 -22.94
N TRP A 509 17.74 -10.32 -22.05
CA TRP A 509 16.52 -9.52 -22.04
C TRP A 509 16.69 -8.23 -21.21
N ALA A 510 15.91 -7.21 -21.58
CA ALA A 510 15.82 -5.97 -20.83
C ALA A 510 14.36 -5.69 -20.43
N GLY A 511 14.15 -5.42 -19.14
CA GLY A 511 12.89 -4.96 -18.58
C GLY A 511 13.01 -3.55 -18.01
N MET A 512 11.87 -3.01 -17.56
CA MET A 512 11.80 -1.74 -16.83
C MET A 512 10.81 -1.87 -15.68
N CYS A 513 11.22 -1.47 -14.47
CA CYS A 513 10.38 -1.51 -13.27
C CYS A 513 10.16 -0.14 -12.61
N GLY A 514 10.72 0.92 -13.19
CA GLY A 514 10.47 2.29 -12.75
C GLY A 514 9.09 2.82 -13.17
N GLU A 515 8.70 3.98 -12.63
CA GLU A 515 7.38 4.58 -12.89
C GLU A 515 7.12 4.89 -14.37
N MET A 516 8.16 5.13 -15.16
CA MET A 516 8.05 5.32 -16.61
C MET A 516 7.36 4.12 -17.31
N ALA A 517 7.49 2.90 -16.79
CA ALA A 517 6.83 1.72 -17.36
C ALA A 517 5.29 1.80 -17.26
N SER A 518 4.74 2.56 -16.32
CA SER A 518 3.30 2.74 -16.11
C SER A 518 2.67 3.85 -16.95
N ASP A 519 3.49 4.66 -17.64
CA ASP A 519 3.03 5.69 -18.59
C ASP A 519 2.75 5.04 -19.96
N PRO A 520 1.49 5.05 -20.46
CA PRO A 520 1.15 4.42 -21.73
C PRO A 520 1.90 4.99 -22.94
N ASN A 521 2.21 6.27 -22.93
CA ASN A 521 2.94 6.92 -24.02
C ASN A 521 4.42 6.57 -23.98
N ALA A 522 5.02 6.50 -22.79
CA ALA A 522 6.37 5.99 -22.60
C ALA A 522 6.48 4.50 -22.99
N ALA A 523 5.47 3.68 -22.68
CA ALA A 523 5.45 2.27 -23.06
C ALA A 523 5.56 2.07 -24.58
N VAL A 524 4.95 2.94 -25.38
CA VAL A 524 5.10 2.93 -26.85
C VAL A 524 6.55 3.17 -27.28
N LEU A 525 7.25 4.14 -26.64
CA LEU A 525 8.66 4.40 -26.94
C LEU A 525 9.55 3.23 -26.51
N LEU A 526 9.32 2.69 -25.32
CA LEU A 526 10.09 1.55 -24.77
C LEU A 526 9.95 0.31 -25.64
N MET A 527 8.73 0.02 -26.09
CA MET A 527 8.46 -1.05 -27.05
C MET A 527 9.19 -0.81 -28.37
N ALA A 528 9.16 0.43 -28.90
CA ALA A 528 9.87 0.79 -30.14
C ALA A 528 11.39 0.64 -30.00
N MET A 529 11.96 0.90 -28.81
CA MET A 529 13.37 0.64 -28.48
C MET A 529 13.70 -0.86 -28.41
N GLY A 530 12.69 -1.73 -28.27
CA GLY A 530 12.85 -3.18 -28.22
C GLY A 530 12.94 -3.77 -26.80
N ILE A 531 12.27 -3.15 -25.83
CA ILE A 531 12.18 -3.68 -24.48
C ILE A 531 11.39 -5.01 -24.46
N SER A 532 11.78 -5.94 -23.59
CA SER A 532 11.15 -7.25 -23.47
C SER A 532 10.01 -7.26 -22.46
N GLU A 533 10.12 -6.45 -21.40
CA GLU A 533 9.26 -6.50 -20.22
C GLU A 533 9.02 -5.09 -19.65
N LEU A 534 7.78 -4.83 -19.21
CA LEU A 534 7.38 -3.61 -18.49
C LEU A 534 6.70 -4.00 -17.18
N SER A 535 7.31 -3.64 -16.05
CA SER A 535 6.79 -3.91 -14.71
C SER A 535 6.28 -2.63 -14.04
N MET A 536 5.07 -2.69 -13.53
CA MET A 536 4.37 -1.52 -12.99
C MET A 536 3.43 -1.88 -11.85
N SER A 537 2.80 -0.89 -11.24
CA SER A 537 1.69 -1.13 -10.32
C SER A 537 0.55 -1.86 -11.04
N ALA A 538 -0.06 -2.84 -10.39
CA ALA A 538 -1.10 -3.68 -10.99
C ALA A 538 -2.24 -2.89 -11.69
N PRO A 539 -2.80 -1.81 -11.12
CA PRO A 539 -3.85 -1.02 -11.77
C PRO A 539 -3.43 -0.33 -13.09
N SER A 540 -2.13 -0.17 -13.33
CA SER A 540 -1.62 0.46 -14.57
C SER A 540 -1.55 -0.51 -15.76
N ILE A 541 -1.49 -1.82 -15.50
CA ILE A 541 -1.31 -2.87 -16.52
C ILE A 541 -2.37 -2.80 -17.64
N PRO A 542 -3.68 -2.73 -17.36
CA PRO A 542 -4.68 -2.73 -18.42
C PRO A 542 -4.56 -1.55 -19.36
N ARG A 543 -4.25 -0.35 -18.83
CA ARG A 543 -4.11 0.87 -19.62
C ARG A 543 -2.88 0.82 -20.54
N VAL A 544 -1.77 0.31 -20.04
CA VAL A 544 -0.57 0.10 -20.86
C VAL A 544 -0.80 -0.99 -21.91
N LYS A 545 -1.48 -2.09 -21.52
CA LYS A 545 -1.87 -3.17 -22.44
C LYS A 545 -2.71 -2.65 -23.59
N GLU A 546 -3.74 -1.88 -23.31
CA GLU A 546 -4.60 -1.24 -24.31
C GLU A 546 -3.79 -0.39 -25.28
N LYS A 547 -2.91 0.47 -24.76
CA LYS A 547 -2.06 1.35 -25.57
C LYS A 547 -1.15 0.56 -26.52
N ILE A 548 -0.46 -0.48 -26.03
CA ILE A 548 0.40 -1.35 -26.86
C ILE A 548 -0.43 -2.02 -27.96
N ARG A 549 -1.62 -2.52 -27.61
CA ARG A 549 -2.52 -3.21 -28.55
C ARG A 549 -3.13 -2.29 -29.62
N SER A 550 -3.13 -0.98 -29.39
CA SER A 550 -3.71 0.01 -30.30
C SER A 550 -2.76 0.51 -31.40
N ILE A 551 -1.47 0.17 -31.34
CA ILE A 551 -0.45 0.71 -32.24
C ILE A 551 0.35 -0.39 -32.95
N SER A 552 0.90 -0.10 -34.13
CA SER A 552 1.89 -0.97 -34.80
C SER A 552 3.31 -0.64 -34.35
N SER A 553 4.20 -1.63 -34.37
CA SER A 553 5.61 -1.44 -34.07
C SER A 553 6.29 -0.49 -35.06
N VAL A 554 5.82 -0.49 -36.30
CA VAL A 554 6.32 0.43 -37.36
C VAL A 554 6.02 1.88 -36.97
N LYS A 555 4.75 2.16 -36.61
CA LYS A 555 4.34 3.53 -36.20
C LYS A 555 5.06 3.96 -34.93
N ALA A 556 5.24 3.06 -33.97
CA ALA A 556 5.98 3.35 -32.75
C ALA A 556 7.45 3.71 -33.03
N LYS A 557 8.10 3.05 -33.99
CA LYS A 557 9.47 3.39 -34.43
C LYS A 557 9.58 4.75 -35.10
N GLU A 558 8.57 5.14 -35.91
CA GLU A 558 8.52 6.49 -36.47
C GLU A 558 8.44 7.55 -35.37
N ILE A 559 7.54 7.36 -34.40
CA ILE A 559 7.40 8.25 -33.23
C ILE A 559 8.71 8.30 -32.42
N LEU A 560 9.36 7.16 -32.21
CA LEU A 560 10.65 7.12 -31.52
C LEU A 560 11.73 7.92 -32.25
N ALA A 561 11.80 7.85 -33.59
CA ALA A 561 12.76 8.60 -34.36
C ALA A 561 12.54 10.12 -34.22
N ASP A 562 11.29 10.59 -34.25
CA ASP A 562 10.95 11.98 -34.00
C ASP A 562 11.36 12.42 -32.59
N VAL A 563 11.00 11.64 -31.58
CA VAL A 563 11.30 11.92 -30.16
C VAL A 563 12.81 11.99 -29.90
N MET A 564 13.59 11.07 -30.48
CA MET A 564 15.05 11.04 -30.28
C MET A 564 15.78 12.19 -30.96
N ALA A 565 15.12 12.94 -31.86
CA ALA A 565 15.62 14.17 -32.50
C ALA A 565 15.26 15.43 -31.70
N MET A 566 14.35 15.34 -30.72
CA MET A 566 13.95 16.46 -29.87
C MET A 566 14.98 16.77 -28.78
N GLU A 567 14.97 18.01 -28.31
CA GLU A 567 15.96 18.55 -27.37
C GLU A 567 15.39 18.78 -25.96
N ASP A 568 14.06 18.81 -25.80
CA ASP A 568 13.39 19.14 -24.55
C ASP A 568 12.36 18.05 -24.13
N GLY A 569 12.34 17.72 -22.84
CA GLY A 569 11.48 16.67 -22.31
C GLY A 569 10.00 17.05 -22.24
N ASP A 570 9.67 18.31 -22.05
CA ASP A 570 8.28 18.78 -22.03
C ASP A 570 7.72 18.85 -23.45
N ASP A 571 8.53 19.24 -24.43
CA ASP A 571 8.18 19.19 -25.85
C ASP A 571 7.90 17.73 -26.27
N ILE A 572 8.71 16.78 -25.82
CA ILE A 572 8.48 15.35 -26.06
C ILE A 572 7.15 14.90 -25.44
N ARG A 573 6.89 15.27 -24.19
CA ARG A 573 5.63 14.94 -23.52
C ARG A 573 4.43 15.49 -24.28
N ASN A 574 4.46 16.75 -24.65
CA ASN A 574 3.40 17.42 -25.41
C ASN A 574 3.19 16.78 -26.79
N TYR A 575 4.27 16.44 -27.48
CA TYR A 575 4.23 15.75 -28.77
C TYR A 575 3.54 14.38 -28.64
N LEU A 576 3.95 13.57 -27.64
CA LEU A 576 3.37 12.26 -27.39
C LEU A 576 1.89 12.36 -27.02
N GLN A 577 1.52 13.31 -26.17
CA GLN A 577 0.12 13.55 -25.81
C GLN A 577 -0.72 13.93 -27.01
N LYS A 578 -0.17 14.73 -27.95
CA LYS A 578 -0.87 15.14 -29.16
C LYS A 578 -1.10 13.97 -30.14
N ILE A 579 -0.13 13.05 -30.25
CA ILE A 579 -0.16 11.99 -31.27
C ILE A 579 -0.80 10.72 -30.75
N LEU A 580 -0.60 10.41 -29.46
CA LEU A 580 -1.05 9.15 -28.86
C LEU A 580 -2.30 9.33 -27.98
N GLY A 581 -2.61 10.53 -27.51
CA GLY A 581 -3.75 10.85 -26.65
C GLY A 581 -3.47 10.69 -25.20
#